data_41da892446e30a8a20d14bb76ea62ede
#
_entry.id   41da892446e30a8a20d14bb76ea62ede
#
_cell.length_a   1.000
_cell.length_b   1.000
_cell.length_c   1.000
_cell.angle_alpha   90.00
_cell.angle_beta   90.00
_cell.angle_gamma   90.00
#
_symmetry.space_group_name_H-M   'P 1'
#
loop_
_entity.id
_entity.type
_entity.pdbx_description
1 polymer ?
#
loop_
_entity_poly.entity_id
_entity_poly.type
_entity_poly.pdbx_seq_one_letter_code
_entity_poly.pdbx_strand_id
1 'polypeptide(L)'
;MSDNFKYSEWRKNENIKRYEIPNVENYFEDLMNIEHSFSGRMDIPLANTFIMEAVQLVVNSISLFELGYFDNAYYSLREAIEISTTIVYLSDMPDEERGEKMEDWKNTKDFPMQGQMLNQLYQYGIVISDMKEKMESFFDEIKNVSKKINKCIHKQGLRFFYVSRNHPINIKKDDKVFIENYVDFLEKTIGIIAVMRLAIDPYPVLLMDEEILLRCFDSMTEAYKNEFVEKYITNETLKDYKKTEMYINYYNGHITEEKKNYAVFEYQVSFFANTFVQSAFSNWYCCYILWSEKRH
;
A
#
# COMPACT_ATOMS: atom_id res chain seq x y z
N MET A 1 28.71 14.68 -44.05
CA MET A 1 27.38 14.16 -43.59
C MET A 1 27.33 14.36 -42.09
N SER A 2 26.62 15.36 -41.62
CA SER A 2 26.36 15.49 -40.18
C SER A 2 25.23 14.51 -39.86
N ASP A 3 25.60 13.33 -39.39
CA ASP A 3 24.60 12.49 -38.75
C ASP A 3 23.94 13.34 -37.65
N ASN A 4 22.64 13.54 -37.79
CA ASN A 4 21.83 14.23 -36.79
C ASN A 4 21.81 13.36 -35.51
N PHE A 5 22.90 13.45 -34.72
CA PHE A 5 22.99 12.76 -33.44
C PHE A 5 21.88 13.25 -32.54
N LYS A 6 20.90 12.38 -32.31
CA LYS A 6 19.81 12.65 -31.36
C LYS A 6 20.18 12.05 -30.02
N TYR A 7 20.65 12.86 -29.11
CA TYR A 7 21.03 12.46 -27.76
C TYR A 7 19.89 11.74 -27.02
N SER A 8 18.63 12.13 -27.27
CA SER A 8 17.47 11.49 -26.68
C SER A 8 17.26 10.04 -27.15
N GLU A 9 17.56 9.74 -28.40
CA GLU A 9 17.48 8.37 -28.95
C GLU A 9 18.58 7.51 -28.42
N TRP A 10 19.83 8.04 -28.43
CA TRP A 10 20.96 7.35 -27.84
C TRP A 10 20.74 7.02 -26.36
N ARG A 11 20.23 7.99 -25.58
CA ARG A 11 19.97 7.81 -24.15
C ARG A 11 18.89 6.77 -23.87
N LYS A 12 17.84 6.70 -24.69
CA LYS A 12 16.74 5.73 -24.54
C LYS A 12 17.14 4.32 -24.97
N ASN A 13 17.88 4.18 -26.06
CA ASN A 13 18.06 2.89 -26.71
C ASN A 13 19.32 2.15 -26.27
N GLU A 14 20.41 2.84 -25.93
CA GLU A 14 21.70 2.21 -25.70
C GLU A 14 22.14 2.16 -24.24
N ASN A 15 21.61 3.03 -23.37
CA ASN A 15 22.12 3.19 -22.01
C ASN A 15 21.13 2.85 -20.90
N ILE A 16 19.89 2.46 -21.22
CA ILE A 16 18.93 2.01 -20.23
C ILE A 16 18.74 0.51 -20.39
N LYS A 17 19.28 -0.24 -19.44
CA LYS A 17 19.09 -1.69 -19.38
C LYS A 17 17.72 -1.99 -18.82
N ARG A 18 16.95 -2.79 -19.54
CA ARG A 18 15.66 -3.31 -19.11
C ARG A 18 15.83 -4.63 -18.40
N TYR A 19 14.95 -4.89 -17.46
CA TYR A 19 14.89 -6.13 -16.70
C TYR A 19 13.48 -6.69 -16.76
N GLU A 20 13.38 -7.99 -16.59
CA GLU A 20 12.09 -8.69 -16.42
C GLU A 20 11.99 -9.18 -14.97
N ILE A 21 10.90 -8.87 -14.31
CA ILE A 21 10.61 -9.37 -12.97
C ILE A 21 9.95 -10.75 -13.12
N PRO A 22 10.50 -11.80 -12.51
CA PRO A 22 9.90 -13.13 -12.60
C PRO A 22 8.48 -13.13 -12.07
N ASN A 23 7.55 -13.75 -12.82
CA ASN A 23 6.15 -13.91 -12.44
C ASN A 23 5.45 -12.56 -12.10
N VAL A 24 5.73 -11.51 -12.86
CA VAL A 24 5.24 -10.15 -12.61
C VAL A 24 3.69 -10.09 -12.50
N GLU A 25 2.96 -10.89 -13.28
CA GLU A 25 1.50 -10.95 -13.26
C GLU A 25 0.95 -11.37 -11.88
N ASN A 26 1.64 -12.25 -11.19
CA ASN A 26 1.23 -12.66 -9.83
C ASN A 26 1.27 -11.49 -8.85
N TYR A 27 2.21 -10.54 -9.02
CA TYR A 27 2.24 -9.33 -8.17
C TYR A 27 1.05 -8.41 -8.45
N PHE A 28 0.61 -8.30 -9.70
CA PHE A 28 -0.58 -7.52 -10.03
C PHE A 28 -1.85 -8.16 -9.47
N GLU A 29 -1.99 -9.48 -9.54
CA GLU A 29 -3.10 -10.21 -8.93
C GLU A 29 -3.11 -10.05 -7.40
N ASP A 30 -1.94 -10.12 -6.77
CA ASP A 30 -1.77 -9.94 -5.33
C ASP A 30 -2.11 -8.49 -4.90
N LEU A 31 -1.72 -7.50 -5.69
CA LEU A 31 -2.06 -6.10 -5.47
C LEU A 31 -3.56 -5.84 -5.61
N MET A 32 -4.24 -6.48 -6.56
CA MET A 32 -5.70 -6.43 -6.67
C MET A 32 -6.39 -6.97 -5.40
N ASN A 33 -5.84 -7.98 -4.73
CA ASN A 33 -6.41 -8.48 -3.49
C ASN A 33 -6.39 -7.43 -2.36
N ILE A 34 -5.35 -6.58 -2.31
CA ILE A 34 -5.33 -5.42 -1.39
C ILE A 34 -6.39 -4.39 -1.83
N GLU A 35 -6.42 -4.06 -3.12
CA GLU A 35 -7.30 -3.03 -3.67
C GLU A 35 -8.77 -3.38 -3.45
N HIS A 36 -9.14 -4.66 -3.59
CA HIS A 36 -10.51 -5.14 -3.36
C HIS A 36 -10.86 -5.34 -1.88
N SER A 37 -9.90 -5.23 -0.97
CA SER A 37 -10.15 -5.29 0.47
C SER A 37 -10.66 -3.95 1.01
N PHE A 38 -11.80 -3.45 0.49
CA PHE A 38 -12.36 -2.15 0.85
C PHE A 38 -12.66 -2.02 2.33
N SER A 39 -12.41 -0.82 2.90
CA SER A 39 -12.89 -0.45 4.22
C SER A 39 -14.28 0.16 4.13
N GLY A 40 -15.19 -0.30 4.98
CA GLY A 40 -16.53 0.27 5.14
C GLY A 40 -16.59 1.42 6.16
N ARG A 41 -15.48 1.86 6.71
CA ARG A 41 -15.43 2.92 7.73
C ARG A 41 -15.83 4.27 7.15
N MET A 42 -17.00 4.76 7.58
CA MET A 42 -17.54 6.05 7.12
C MET A 42 -16.85 7.25 7.76
N ASP A 43 -16.27 7.08 8.94
CA ASP A 43 -15.51 8.10 9.66
C ASP A 43 -14.17 8.43 9.00
N ILE A 44 -13.72 7.54 8.07
CA ILE A 44 -12.49 7.72 7.30
C ILE A 44 -12.77 7.50 5.81
N PRO A 45 -13.53 8.37 5.16
CA PRO A 45 -14.00 8.15 3.78
C PRO A 45 -12.89 8.07 2.74
N LEU A 46 -11.69 8.58 3.06
CA LEU A 46 -10.53 8.54 2.17
C LEU A 46 -9.66 7.28 2.31
N ALA A 47 -9.98 6.38 3.27
CA ALA A 47 -9.14 5.20 3.54
C ALA A 47 -8.86 4.38 2.28
N ASN A 48 -9.90 4.05 1.53
CA ASN A 48 -9.76 3.27 0.29
C ASN A 48 -8.93 4.01 -0.77
N THR A 49 -9.12 5.31 -0.92
CA THR A 49 -8.34 6.13 -1.87
C THR A 49 -6.84 6.09 -1.56
N PHE A 50 -6.46 6.19 -0.29
CA PHE A 50 -5.05 6.11 0.12
C PHE A 50 -4.47 4.71 -0.14
N ILE A 51 -5.22 3.65 0.13
CA ILE A 51 -4.77 2.28 -0.14
C ILE A 51 -4.62 2.03 -1.63
N MET A 52 -5.58 2.48 -2.45
CA MET A 52 -5.50 2.40 -3.92
C MET A 52 -4.30 3.18 -4.46
N GLU A 53 -4.02 4.38 -3.92
CA GLU A 53 -2.83 5.16 -4.29
C GLU A 53 -1.53 4.43 -3.93
N ALA A 54 -1.47 3.81 -2.74
CA ALA A 54 -0.32 3.00 -2.34
C ALA A 54 -0.12 1.80 -3.28
N VAL A 55 -1.19 1.11 -3.67
CA VAL A 55 -1.16 0.02 -4.66
C VAL A 55 -0.67 0.53 -6.02
N GLN A 56 -1.21 1.66 -6.51
CA GLN A 56 -0.80 2.25 -7.78
C GLN A 56 0.70 2.63 -7.78
N LEU A 57 1.22 3.12 -6.67
CA LEU A 57 2.65 3.42 -6.54
C LEU A 57 3.52 2.16 -6.63
N VAL A 58 3.04 1.02 -6.12
CA VAL A 58 3.74 -0.27 -6.30
C VAL A 58 3.71 -0.70 -7.76
N VAL A 59 2.57 -0.59 -8.44
CA VAL A 59 2.44 -0.85 -9.90
C VAL A 59 3.41 0.04 -10.69
N ASN A 60 3.48 1.33 -10.36
CA ASN A 60 4.43 2.24 -10.96
C ASN A 60 5.88 1.80 -10.72
N SER A 61 6.20 1.35 -9.51
CA SER A 61 7.53 0.84 -9.18
C SER A 61 7.94 -0.35 -10.04
N ILE A 62 7.06 -1.33 -10.21
CA ILE A 62 7.28 -2.51 -11.06
C ILE A 62 7.61 -2.06 -12.49
N SER A 63 6.74 -1.25 -13.09
CA SER A 63 6.91 -0.76 -14.45
C SER A 63 8.21 0.04 -14.63
N LEU A 64 8.52 0.91 -13.69
CA LEU A 64 9.74 1.73 -13.72
C LEU A 64 11.00 0.89 -13.58
N PHE A 65 10.98 -0.15 -12.74
CA PHE A 65 12.11 -1.05 -12.57
C PHE A 65 12.40 -1.82 -13.86
N GLU A 66 11.37 -2.39 -14.49
CA GLU A 66 11.51 -3.12 -15.75
C GLU A 66 12.02 -2.23 -16.88
N LEU A 67 11.59 -0.97 -16.91
CA LEU A 67 12.07 0.02 -17.86
C LEU A 67 13.48 0.56 -17.56
N GLY A 68 14.10 0.15 -16.43
CA GLY A 68 15.45 0.58 -16.05
C GLY A 68 15.52 1.91 -15.28
N TYR A 69 14.40 2.45 -14.85
CA TYR A 69 14.30 3.67 -14.04
C TYR A 69 14.35 3.34 -12.53
N PHE A 70 15.44 2.71 -12.10
CA PHE A 70 15.57 2.12 -10.77
C PHE A 70 15.37 3.11 -9.61
N ASP A 71 15.88 4.33 -9.75
CA ASP A 71 15.72 5.35 -8.71
C ASP A 71 14.26 5.66 -8.48
N ASN A 72 13.51 5.89 -9.55
CA ASN A 72 12.09 6.19 -9.48
C ASN A 72 11.28 4.98 -8.99
N ALA A 73 11.71 3.76 -9.32
CA ALA A 73 11.11 2.56 -8.78
C ALA A 73 11.21 2.51 -7.24
N TYR A 74 12.40 2.76 -6.68
CA TYR A 74 12.56 2.80 -5.23
C TYR A 74 11.86 4.00 -4.56
N TYR A 75 11.78 5.15 -5.24
CA TYR A 75 10.96 6.27 -4.77
C TYR A 75 9.49 5.90 -4.66
N SER A 76 8.95 5.20 -5.66
CA SER A 76 7.57 4.75 -5.65
C SER A 76 7.28 3.75 -4.51
N LEU A 77 8.19 2.80 -4.23
CA LEU A 77 8.05 1.90 -3.07
C LEU A 77 8.04 2.66 -1.74
N ARG A 78 8.96 3.63 -1.60
CA ARG A 78 8.99 4.47 -0.40
C ARG A 78 7.69 5.23 -0.20
N GLU A 79 7.21 5.87 -1.26
CA GLU A 79 5.99 6.67 -1.25
C GLU A 79 4.76 5.81 -0.91
N ALA A 80 4.70 4.58 -1.44
CA ALA A 80 3.64 3.63 -1.13
C ALA A 80 3.57 3.30 0.38
N ILE A 81 4.73 3.12 1.03
CA ILE A 81 4.80 2.92 2.48
C ILE A 81 4.37 4.20 3.22
N GLU A 82 4.78 5.37 2.74
CA GLU A 82 4.45 6.66 3.36
C GLU A 82 2.95 6.94 3.30
N ILE A 83 2.32 6.76 2.13
CA ILE A 83 0.89 6.95 1.92
C ILE A 83 0.05 5.99 2.77
N SER A 84 0.42 4.70 2.82
CA SER A 84 -0.26 3.73 3.68
C SER A 84 -0.11 4.04 5.16
N THR A 85 1.04 4.58 5.58
CA THR A 85 1.26 5.05 6.96
C THR A 85 0.44 6.30 7.26
N THR A 86 0.31 7.22 6.28
CA THR A 86 -0.44 8.47 6.43
C THR A 86 -1.91 8.21 6.74
N ILE A 87 -2.56 7.31 6.02
CA ILE A 87 -3.96 7.02 6.29
C ILE A 87 -4.16 6.36 7.65
N VAL A 88 -3.25 5.50 8.08
CA VAL A 88 -3.30 4.91 9.42
C VAL A 88 -3.10 6.01 10.48
N TYR A 89 -2.15 6.92 10.27
CA TYR A 89 -1.92 8.05 11.17
C TYR A 89 -3.17 8.93 11.33
N LEU A 90 -3.88 9.18 10.24
CA LEU A 90 -5.14 9.93 10.26
C LEU A 90 -6.29 9.13 10.89
N SER A 91 -6.29 7.81 10.74
CA SER A 91 -7.37 6.94 11.21
C SER A 91 -7.27 6.56 12.69
N ASP A 92 -6.07 6.47 13.22
CA ASP A 92 -5.79 6.07 14.60
C ASP A 92 -5.69 7.29 15.54
N MET A 93 -6.46 8.32 15.25
CA MET A 93 -6.60 9.53 16.07
C MET A 93 -7.98 9.61 16.72
N PRO A 94 -8.11 10.30 17.86
CA PRO A 94 -9.40 10.67 18.41
C PRO A 94 -10.25 11.43 17.38
N ASP A 95 -11.56 11.19 17.38
CA ASP A 95 -12.50 11.77 16.40
C ASP A 95 -12.44 13.30 16.35
N GLU A 96 -12.21 13.94 17.50
CA GLU A 96 -12.11 15.39 17.65
C GLU A 96 -10.90 15.97 16.90
N GLU A 97 -9.79 15.26 16.86
CA GLU A 97 -8.56 15.69 16.20
C GLU A 97 -8.50 15.30 14.72
N ARG A 98 -9.15 14.18 14.37
CA ARG A 98 -9.11 13.62 13.01
C ARG A 98 -9.57 14.59 11.94
N GLY A 99 -10.68 15.29 12.20
CA GLY A 99 -11.26 16.25 11.25
C GLY A 99 -10.29 17.38 10.93
N GLU A 100 -9.65 17.97 11.95
CA GLU A 100 -8.67 19.04 11.77
C GLU A 100 -7.43 18.56 11.02
N LYS A 101 -6.88 17.40 11.39
CA LYS A 101 -5.70 16.84 10.74
C LYS A 101 -5.96 16.45 9.28
N MET A 102 -7.14 15.95 8.98
CA MET A 102 -7.56 15.64 7.61
C MET A 102 -7.64 16.93 6.77
N GLU A 103 -8.19 18.01 7.32
CA GLU A 103 -8.23 19.31 6.62
C GLU A 103 -6.83 19.92 6.47
N ASP A 104 -5.96 19.79 7.45
CA ASP A 104 -4.57 20.22 7.36
C ASP A 104 -3.85 19.49 6.22
N TRP A 105 -4.02 18.19 6.14
CA TRP A 105 -3.47 17.39 5.04
C TRP A 105 -4.03 17.80 3.68
N LYS A 106 -5.36 17.95 3.54
CA LYS A 106 -6.00 18.41 2.30
C LYS A 106 -5.51 19.79 1.84
N ASN A 107 -5.25 20.66 2.79
CA ASN A 107 -4.81 22.03 2.52
C ASN A 107 -3.28 22.16 2.41
N THR A 108 -2.56 21.04 2.26
CA THR A 108 -1.09 21.01 2.10
C THR A 108 -0.32 21.77 3.19
N LYS A 109 -0.86 21.80 4.42
CA LYS A 109 -0.14 22.33 5.56
C LYS A 109 0.99 21.38 5.97
N ASP A 110 1.89 21.87 6.83
CA ASP A 110 2.99 21.06 7.36
C ASP A 110 2.46 19.77 7.98
N PHE A 111 2.93 18.65 7.44
CA PHE A 111 2.49 17.32 7.83
C PHE A 111 3.71 16.47 8.22
N PRO A 112 3.62 15.62 9.25
CA PRO A 112 4.77 14.83 9.70
C PRO A 112 5.22 13.83 8.64
N MET A 113 6.53 13.63 8.53
CA MET A 113 7.09 12.58 7.68
C MET A 113 6.85 11.19 8.30
N GLN A 114 6.91 10.13 7.48
CA GLN A 114 6.65 8.74 7.87
C GLN A 114 7.25 8.34 9.24
N GLY A 115 8.53 8.63 9.48
CA GLY A 115 9.18 8.28 10.73
C GLY A 115 8.61 9.01 11.94
N GLN A 116 8.15 10.25 11.76
CA GLN A 116 7.49 11.03 12.81
C GLN A 116 6.07 10.49 13.06
N MET A 117 5.32 10.18 12.00
CA MET A 117 4.00 9.55 12.09
C MET A 117 4.06 8.23 12.86
N LEU A 118 4.98 7.33 12.49
CA LEU A 118 5.16 6.04 13.18
C LEU A 118 5.53 6.23 14.66
N ASN A 119 6.41 7.18 14.99
CA ASN A 119 6.75 7.45 16.39
C ASN A 119 5.55 7.95 17.20
N GLN A 120 4.73 8.82 16.61
CA GLN A 120 3.49 9.30 17.25
C GLN A 120 2.48 8.17 17.42
N LEU A 121 2.27 7.35 16.38
CA LEU A 121 1.40 6.18 16.42
C LEU A 121 1.84 5.16 17.50
N TYR A 122 3.13 4.96 17.67
CA TYR A 122 3.66 4.05 18.70
C TYR A 122 3.48 4.58 20.13
N GLN A 123 3.38 5.90 20.30
CA GLN A 123 3.23 6.52 21.62
C GLN A 123 1.77 6.79 21.97
N TYR A 124 0.95 7.15 21.00
CA TYR A 124 -0.38 7.71 21.24
C TYR A 124 -1.49 7.01 20.44
N GLY A 125 -1.15 6.25 19.39
CA GLY A 125 -2.12 5.49 18.62
C GLY A 125 -2.72 4.36 19.47
N ILE A 126 -4.01 4.10 19.32
CA ILE A 126 -4.70 3.02 20.03
C ILE A 126 -4.45 1.69 19.30
N VAL A 127 -4.72 1.68 17.99
CA VAL A 127 -4.61 0.47 17.17
C VAL A 127 -3.17 0.09 16.91
N ILE A 128 -2.35 1.04 16.46
CA ILE A 128 -0.95 0.76 16.10
C ILE A 128 -0.08 0.46 17.31
N SER A 129 -0.34 1.05 18.48
CA SER A 129 0.42 0.71 19.68
C SER A 129 0.19 -0.74 20.11
N ASP A 130 -1.07 -1.20 20.08
CA ASP A 130 -1.43 -2.59 20.35
C ASP A 130 -0.87 -3.55 19.28
N MET A 131 -1.03 -3.22 18.00
CA MET A 131 -0.44 -4.00 16.92
C MET A 131 1.09 -4.10 17.08
N LYS A 132 1.77 -3.01 17.40
CA LYS A 132 3.22 -3.02 17.60
C LYS A 132 3.62 -3.92 18.77
N GLU A 133 2.88 -3.91 19.86
CA GLU A 133 3.15 -4.80 21.02
C GLU A 133 3.02 -6.27 20.62
N LYS A 134 2.01 -6.64 19.86
CA LYS A 134 1.72 -8.03 19.46
C LYS A 134 2.58 -8.50 18.28
N MET A 135 2.95 -7.59 17.36
CA MET A 135 3.63 -7.85 16.09
C MET A 135 5.00 -7.17 16.03
N GLU A 136 5.75 -7.12 17.14
CA GLU A 136 7.01 -6.35 17.28
C GLU A 136 8.00 -6.63 16.14
N SER A 137 8.21 -7.90 15.80
CA SER A 137 9.12 -8.31 14.73
C SER A 137 8.76 -7.72 13.36
N PHE A 138 7.47 -7.62 13.06
CA PHE A 138 6.98 -7.04 11.81
C PHE A 138 7.22 -5.52 11.76
N PHE A 139 6.94 -4.80 12.84
CA PHE A 139 7.18 -3.36 12.92
C PHE A 139 8.67 -3.00 12.90
N ASP A 140 9.52 -3.85 13.46
CA ASP A 140 10.98 -3.71 13.31
C ASP A 140 11.42 -3.92 11.86
N GLU A 141 10.80 -4.85 11.13
CA GLU A 141 11.06 -5.04 9.70
C GLU A 141 10.64 -3.80 8.87
N ILE A 142 9.48 -3.19 9.14
CA ILE A 142 9.07 -1.91 8.51
C ILE A 142 10.18 -0.86 8.64
N LYS A 143 10.70 -0.69 9.84
CA LYS A 143 11.79 0.26 10.12
C LYS A 143 13.05 -0.07 9.33
N ASN A 144 13.40 -1.35 9.24
CA ASN A 144 14.56 -1.83 8.50
C ASN A 144 14.40 -1.61 6.99
N VAL A 145 13.23 -1.94 6.42
CA VAL A 145 12.91 -1.74 5.00
C VAL A 145 12.99 -0.26 4.66
N SER A 146 12.30 0.61 5.41
CA SER A 146 12.33 2.06 5.19
C SER A 146 13.75 2.61 5.25
N LYS A 147 14.56 2.17 6.21
CA LYS A 147 15.97 2.58 6.32
C LYS A 147 16.81 2.14 5.12
N LYS A 148 16.59 0.92 4.62
CA LYS A 148 17.31 0.39 3.45
C LYS A 148 16.92 1.11 2.18
N ILE A 149 15.61 1.33 1.95
CA ILE A 149 15.10 2.08 0.78
C ILE A 149 15.65 3.52 0.81
N ASN A 150 15.64 4.18 1.96
CA ASN A 150 16.22 5.52 2.11
C ASN A 150 17.72 5.56 1.73
N LYS A 151 18.50 4.53 2.06
CA LYS A 151 19.90 4.44 1.60
C LYS A 151 20.01 4.36 0.08
N CYS A 152 19.11 3.63 -0.58
CA CYS A 152 19.07 3.56 -2.05
C CYS A 152 18.75 4.94 -2.65
N ILE A 153 17.73 5.59 -2.14
CA ILE A 153 17.25 6.90 -2.64
C ILE A 153 18.29 8.00 -2.40
N HIS A 154 18.88 8.06 -1.22
CA HIS A 154 19.90 9.06 -0.86
C HIS A 154 21.31 8.70 -1.32
N LYS A 155 21.47 7.66 -2.15
CA LYS A 155 22.78 7.25 -2.72
C LYS A 155 23.85 7.02 -1.67
N GLN A 156 23.49 6.45 -0.53
CA GLN A 156 24.43 6.18 0.56
C GLN A 156 25.31 4.96 0.26
N GLY A 157 26.22 5.11 -0.69
CA GLY A 157 27.18 4.11 -1.14
C GLY A 157 27.17 3.91 -2.66
N LEU A 158 28.34 3.63 -3.24
CA LEU A 158 28.53 3.47 -4.70
C LEU A 158 27.64 2.39 -5.32
N ARG A 159 27.24 1.39 -4.56
CA ARG A 159 26.34 0.32 -5.04
C ARG A 159 24.95 0.83 -5.47
N PHE A 160 24.54 2.00 -4.99
CA PHE A 160 23.27 2.63 -5.32
C PHE A 160 23.36 3.63 -6.48
N PHE A 161 24.51 3.79 -7.10
CA PHE A 161 24.69 4.60 -8.30
C PHE A 161 24.35 3.77 -9.53
N TYR A 162 23.09 3.77 -9.93
CA TYR A 162 22.59 2.89 -10.99
C TYR A 162 23.07 3.27 -12.39
N VAL A 163 23.50 4.52 -12.62
CA VAL A 163 24.15 4.92 -13.86
C VAL A 163 25.35 4.02 -14.16
N SER A 164 26.05 3.59 -13.13
CA SER A 164 27.19 2.68 -13.26
C SER A 164 26.81 1.28 -13.74
N ARG A 165 25.54 0.86 -13.54
CA ARG A 165 25.04 -0.43 -14.00
C ARG A 165 24.74 -0.43 -15.49
N ASN A 166 24.30 0.70 -16.00
CA ASN A 166 23.96 0.89 -17.41
C ASN A 166 25.18 1.31 -18.27
N HIS A 167 26.31 1.63 -17.65
CA HIS A 167 27.50 2.10 -18.40
C HIS A 167 28.31 0.92 -18.93
N PRO A 168 28.73 0.96 -20.23
CA PRO A 168 29.47 -0.14 -20.87
C PRO A 168 30.78 -0.52 -20.19
N ILE A 169 31.40 0.43 -19.48
CA ILE A 169 32.67 0.22 -18.76
C ILE A 169 32.47 -0.55 -17.44
N ASN A 170 31.26 -0.61 -16.92
CA ASN A 170 30.98 -1.33 -15.66
C ASN A 170 30.81 -2.83 -15.89
N ILE A 171 31.90 -3.48 -15.72
CA ILE A 171 32.09 -4.91 -15.89
C ILE A 171 31.34 -5.67 -14.79
N LYS A 172 30.50 -6.63 -15.22
CA LYS A 172 29.98 -7.76 -14.45
C LYS A 172 29.36 -7.41 -13.08
N LYS A 173 28.20 -6.76 -13.09
CA LYS A 173 27.30 -6.83 -11.95
C LYS A 173 26.31 -7.96 -12.17
N ASP A 174 26.11 -8.78 -11.15
CA ASP A 174 25.15 -9.87 -11.18
C ASP A 174 23.72 -9.29 -11.23
N ASP A 175 23.07 -9.50 -12.38
CA ASP A 175 21.71 -9.01 -12.60
C ASP A 175 20.69 -9.79 -11.79
N LYS A 176 20.92 -11.09 -11.59
CA LYS A 176 20.05 -11.94 -10.79
C LYS A 176 19.95 -11.42 -9.35
N VAL A 177 21.07 -11.23 -8.69
CA VAL A 177 21.13 -10.66 -7.33
C VAL A 177 20.48 -9.26 -7.28
N PHE A 178 20.60 -8.48 -8.35
CA PHE A 178 19.99 -7.15 -8.39
C PHE A 178 18.46 -7.21 -8.46
N ILE A 179 17.92 -8.11 -9.29
CA ILE A 179 16.47 -8.35 -9.39
C ILE A 179 15.95 -8.92 -8.09
N GLU A 180 16.61 -9.92 -7.52
CA GLU A 180 16.23 -10.53 -6.24
C GLU A 180 16.18 -9.50 -5.09
N ASN A 181 17.14 -8.60 -5.03
CA ASN A 181 17.12 -7.51 -4.04
C ASN A 181 15.94 -6.54 -4.24
N TYR A 182 15.59 -6.24 -5.49
CA TYR A 182 14.41 -5.41 -5.76
C TYR A 182 13.11 -6.15 -5.38
N VAL A 183 13.01 -7.41 -5.75
CA VAL A 183 11.86 -8.27 -5.42
C VAL A 183 11.67 -8.37 -3.90
N ASP A 184 12.75 -8.53 -3.13
CA ASP A 184 12.69 -8.50 -1.65
C ASP A 184 12.08 -7.20 -1.12
N PHE A 185 12.44 -6.04 -1.68
CA PHE A 185 11.83 -4.76 -1.32
C PHE A 185 10.37 -4.65 -1.76
N LEU A 186 10.07 -5.13 -2.95
CA LEU A 186 8.72 -5.14 -3.50
C LEU A 186 7.77 -5.95 -2.60
N GLU A 187 8.13 -7.19 -2.29
CA GLU A 187 7.33 -8.09 -1.46
C GLU A 187 7.14 -7.54 -0.04
N LYS A 188 8.18 -7.00 0.56
CA LYS A 188 8.08 -6.35 1.86
C LYS A 188 7.18 -5.11 1.84
N THR A 189 7.25 -4.32 0.78
CA THR A 189 6.38 -3.15 0.63
C THR A 189 4.91 -3.55 0.49
N ILE A 190 4.61 -4.58 -0.29
CA ILE A 190 3.25 -5.15 -0.41
C ILE A 190 2.75 -5.61 0.97
N GLY A 191 3.57 -6.36 1.71
CA GLY A 191 3.24 -6.80 3.07
C GLY A 191 2.98 -5.65 4.03
N ILE A 192 3.79 -4.58 3.97
CA ILE A 192 3.60 -3.38 4.78
C ILE A 192 2.25 -2.72 4.47
N ILE A 193 1.93 -2.51 3.20
CA ILE A 193 0.64 -1.91 2.79
C ILE A 193 -0.52 -2.78 3.27
N ALA A 194 -0.43 -4.10 3.11
CA ALA A 194 -1.46 -5.03 3.54
C ALA A 194 -1.70 -4.97 5.06
N VAL A 195 -0.64 -4.90 5.87
CA VAL A 195 -0.77 -4.79 7.34
C VAL A 195 -1.25 -3.39 7.75
N MET A 196 -0.82 -2.33 7.07
CA MET A 196 -1.36 -0.98 7.31
C MET A 196 -2.86 -0.92 6.95
N ARG A 197 -3.30 -1.63 5.91
CA ARG A 197 -4.74 -1.78 5.62
C ARG A 197 -5.48 -2.45 6.77
N LEU A 198 -4.89 -3.45 7.42
CA LEU A 198 -5.47 -4.12 8.59
C LEU A 198 -5.55 -3.22 9.84
N ALA A 199 -4.76 -2.16 9.92
CA ALA A 199 -4.86 -1.18 10.99
C ALA A 199 -6.08 -0.25 10.86
N ILE A 200 -6.76 -0.25 9.72
CA ILE A 200 -7.99 0.52 9.49
C ILE A 200 -9.20 -0.26 10.00
N ASP A 201 -9.34 -1.49 9.59
CA ASP A 201 -10.29 -2.47 10.09
C ASP A 201 -9.83 -3.90 9.75
N PRO A 202 -10.29 -4.93 10.48
CA PRO A 202 -9.78 -6.29 10.36
C PRO A 202 -10.49 -7.14 9.30
N TYR A 203 -11.40 -6.57 8.50
CA TYR A 203 -12.25 -7.35 7.58
C TYR A 203 -11.48 -8.25 6.62
N PRO A 204 -10.35 -7.85 6.01
CA PRO A 204 -9.62 -8.73 5.10
C PRO A 204 -9.17 -10.05 5.75
N VAL A 205 -8.95 -10.05 7.06
CA VAL A 205 -8.58 -11.23 7.84
C VAL A 205 -9.79 -11.91 8.49
N LEU A 206 -10.79 -11.14 8.90
CA LEU A 206 -12.03 -11.70 9.45
C LEU A 206 -12.77 -12.56 8.43
N LEU A 207 -12.85 -12.10 7.19
CA LEU A 207 -13.54 -12.80 6.10
C LEU A 207 -12.80 -14.06 5.61
N MET A 208 -11.59 -14.34 6.12
CA MET A 208 -10.92 -15.63 5.93
C MET A 208 -11.58 -16.74 6.75
N ASP A 209 -12.41 -16.41 7.76
CA ASP A 209 -13.21 -17.34 8.53
C ASP A 209 -14.53 -17.60 7.78
N GLU A 210 -14.80 -18.88 7.46
CA GLU A 210 -15.98 -19.26 6.67
C GLU A 210 -17.30 -18.88 7.36
N GLU A 211 -17.37 -18.96 8.69
CA GLU A 211 -18.58 -18.61 9.42
C GLU A 211 -18.86 -17.10 9.35
N ILE A 212 -17.81 -16.28 9.48
CA ILE A 212 -17.93 -14.82 9.36
C ILE A 212 -18.24 -14.44 7.91
N LEU A 213 -17.58 -15.07 6.93
CA LEU A 213 -17.84 -14.83 5.52
C LEU A 213 -19.30 -15.09 5.15
N LEU A 214 -19.89 -16.19 5.65
CA LEU A 214 -21.30 -16.50 5.42
C LEU A 214 -22.25 -15.48 6.08
N ARG A 215 -21.85 -14.88 7.18
CA ARG A 215 -22.65 -13.83 7.86
C ARG A 215 -22.52 -12.46 7.19
N CYS A 216 -21.39 -12.21 6.57
CA CYS A 216 -21.13 -11.00 5.78
C CYS A 216 -21.43 -11.19 4.29
N PHE A 217 -22.37 -12.08 3.97
CA PHE A 217 -22.83 -12.33 2.60
C PHE A 217 -23.19 -11.00 1.92
N ASP A 218 -22.79 -10.81 0.66
CA ASP A 218 -22.87 -9.56 -0.11
C ASP A 218 -21.96 -8.41 0.37
N SER A 219 -21.01 -8.65 1.24
CA SER A 219 -19.96 -7.67 1.52
C SER A 219 -19.18 -7.34 0.21
N MET A 220 -18.93 -6.05 -0.05
CA MET A 220 -18.12 -5.64 -1.18
C MET A 220 -16.60 -5.80 -0.92
N THR A 221 -16.23 -6.19 0.29
CA THR A 221 -14.86 -6.37 0.72
C THR A 221 -14.42 -7.82 0.47
N GLU A 222 -13.24 -8.01 -0.09
CA GLU A 222 -12.64 -9.33 -0.26
C GLU A 222 -11.73 -9.69 0.92
N ALA A 223 -11.74 -11.00 1.26
CA ALA A 223 -10.77 -11.56 2.18
C ALA A 223 -9.36 -11.57 1.55
N TYR A 224 -8.33 -11.51 2.37
CA TYR A 224 -7.00 -11.87 1.91
C TYR A 224 -6.95 -13.37 1.59
N LYS A 225 -6.34 -13.70 0.45
CA LYS A 225 -6.11 -15.10 0.05
C LYS A 225 -5.04 -15.74 0.94
N ASN A 226 -5.14 -17.02 1.21
CA ASN A 226 -4.17 -17.72 2.05
C ASN A 226 -2.74 -17.62 1.48
N GLU A 227 -2.59 -17.77 0.17
CA GLU A 227 -1.31 -17.66 -0.53
C GLU A 227 -0.73 -16.25 -0.42
N PHE A 228 -1.59 -15.22 -0.48
CA PHE A 228 -1.21 -13.83 -0.27
C PHE A 228 -0.66 -13.61 1.14
N VAL A 229 -1.38 -14.10 2.16
CA VAL A 229 -0.95 -14.00 3.56
C VAL A 229 0.37 -14.71 3.78
N GLU A 230 0.51 -15.94 3.29
CA GLU A 230 1.74 -16.74 3.44
C GLU A 230 2.96 -16.02 2.82
N LYS A 231 2.77 -15.41 1.65
CA LYS A 231 3.83 -14.74 0.90
C LYS A 231 4.26 -13.40 1.52
N TYR A 232 3.31 -12.55 1.94
CA TYR A 232 3.59 -11.15 2.26
C TYR A 232 3.47 -10.80 3.75
N ILE A 233 2.63 -11.49 4.50
CA ILE A 233 2.35 -11.21 5.91
C ILE A 233 3.00 -12.25 6.81
N THR A 234 3.02 -13.50 6.39
CA THR A 234 3.33 -14.72 7.10
C THR A 234 2.23 -15.20 8.06
N ASN A 235 2.09 -16.52 8.17
CA ASN A 235 1.12 -17.13 9.10
C ASN A 235 1.41 -16.81 10.58
N GLU A 236 2.68 -16.54 10.92
CA GLU A 236 3.07 -16.16 12.27
C GLU A 236 2.59 -14.75 12.59
N THR A 237 2.89 -13.79 11.73
CA THR A 237 2.44 -12.40 11.86
C THR A 237 0.91 -12.31 11.88
N LEU A 238 0.22 -13.12 11.06
CA LEU A 238 -1.24 -13.20 11.09
C LEU A 238 -1.78 -13.70 12.44
N LYS A 239 -1.14 -14.72 13.04
CA LYS A 239 -1.51 -15.21 14.37
C LYS A 239 -1.32 -14.13 15.43
N ASP A 240 -0.28 -13.33 15.32
CA ASP A 240 -0.03 -12.22 16.24
C ASP A 240 -1.02 -11.09 16.04
N TYR A 241 -1.37 -10.76 14.78
CA TYR A 241 -2.42 -9.80 14.48
C TYR A 241 -3.78 -10.21 15.08
N LYS A 242 -4.15 -11.49 15.03
CA LYS A 242 -5.38 -12.01 15.64
C LYS A 242 -5.44 -11.90 17.17
N LYS A 243 -4.35 -11.52 17.83
CA LYS A 243 -4.31 -11.23 19.27
C LYS A 243 -4.55 -9.75 19.57
N THR A 244 -4.67 -8.89 18.56
CA THR A 244 -4.91 -7.46 18.76
C THR A 244 -6.33 -7.21 19.29
N GLU A 245 -6.47 -6.16 20.09
CA GLU A 245 -7.78 -5.78 20.66
C GLU A 245 -8.81 -5.48 19.56
N MET A 246 -8.39 -4.78 18.50
CA MET A 246 -9.25 -4.48 17.36
C MET A 246 -9.79 -5.76 16.73
N TYR A 247 -8.91 -6.72 16.38
CA TYR A 247 -9.35 -7.97 15.79
C TYR A 247 -10.32 -8.73 16.71
N ILE A 248 -9.97 -8.87 17.99
CA ILE A 248 -10.79 -9.59 18.98
C ILE A 248 -12.17 -8.95 19.13
N ASN A 249 -12.25 -7.63 19.20
CA ASN A 249 -13.50 -6.91 19.34
C ASN A 249 -14.44 -7.13 18.14
N TYR A 250 -13.89 -7.01 16.92
CA TYR A 250 -14.65 -7.28 15.70
C TYR A 250 -15.08 -8.76 15.60
N TYR A 251 -14.16 -9.68 15.85
CA TYR A 251 -14.43 -11.12 15.83
C TYR A 251 -15.56 -11.49 16.79
N ASN A 252 -15.47 -11.07 18.04
CA ASN A 252 -16.51 -11.29 19.04
C ASN A 252 -17.85 -10.64 18.64
N GLY A 253 -17.79 -9.48 18.01
CA GLY A 253 -18.97 -8.80 17.48
C GLY A 253 -19.73 -9.62 16.44
N HIS A 254 -19.02 -10.38 15.60
CA HIS A 254 -19.62 -11.21 14.55
C HIS A 254 -20.09 -12.58 15.06
N ILE A 255 -19.50 -13.14 16.11
CA ILE A 255 -19.85 -14.47 16.63
C ILE A 255 -21.05 -14.42 17.58
N THR A 256 -21.26 -13.32 18.31
CA THR A 256 -22.39 -13.22 19.24
C THR A 256 -23.74 -13.21 18.50
N GLU A 257 -24.65 -14.11 18.88
CA GLU A 257 -25.97 -14.28 18.22
C GLU A 257 -26.84 -13.01 18.23
N GLU A 258 -26.67 -12.17 19.25
CA GLU A 258 -27.42 -10.91 19.40
C GLU A 258 -27.11 -9.89 18.28
N LYS A 259 -26.00 -10.03 17.58
CA LYS A 259 -25.52 -9.07 16.57
C LYS A 259 -25.65 -9.57 15.13
N LYS A 260 -26.35 -10.68 14.87
CA LYS A 260 -26.67 -11.13 13.49
C LYS A 260 -27.35 -10.02 12.66
N ASN A 261 -28.09 -9.13 13.31
CA ASN A 261 -28.75 -7.99 12.64
C ASN A 261 -27.84 -6.76 12.47
N TYR A 262 -26.73 -6.67 13.19
CA TYR A 262 -25.84 -5.50 13.14
C TYR A 262 -24.95 -5.52 11.89
N ALA A 263 -24.47 -6.69 11.50
CA ALA A 263 -23.68 -6.86 10.28
C ALA A 263 -24.48 -6.47 9.02
N VAL A 264 -25.78 -6.77 9.00
CA VAL A 264 -26.70 -6.35 7.93
C VAL A 264 -26.91 -4.83 7.92
N PHE A 265 -26.90 -4.19 9.08
CA PHE A 265 -27.06 -2.73 9.18
C PHE A 265 -25.79 -1.98 8.77
N GLU A 266 -24.61 -2.40 9.25
CA GLU A 266 -23.32 -1.83 8.79
C GLU A 266 -23.13 -2.05 7.28
N TYR A 267 -23.57 -3.19 6.76
CA TYR A 267 -23.57 -3.47 5.33
C TYR A 267 -24.46 -2.47 4.57
N GLN A 268 -25.68 -2.23 5.01
CA GLN A 268 -26.56 -1.25 4.34
C GLN A 268 -25.97 0.15 4.35
N VAL A 269 -25.34 0.55 5.45
CA VAL A 269 -24.68 1.83 5.60
C VAL A 269 -23.45 1.92 4.71
N SER A 270 -22.62 0.87 4.62
CA SER A 270 -21.45 0.81 3.72
C SER A 270 -21.85 0.76 2.24
N PHE A 271 -22.96 0.10 1.90
CA PHE A 271 -23.51 0.08 0.55
C PHE A 271 -23.92 1.49 0.07
N PHE A 272 -24.61 2.26 0.92
CA PHE A 272 -24.95 3.65 0.58
C PHE A 272 -23.72 4.54 0.45
N ALA A 273 -22.70 4.36 1.30
CA ALA A 273 -21.44 5.11 1.19
C ALA A 273 -20.66 4.79 -0.09
N ASN A 274 -20.58 3.50 -0.45
CA ASN A 274 -19.92 3.07 -1.69
C ASN A 274 -20.68 3.52 -2.94
N THR A 275 -22.02 3.54 -2.89
CA THR A 275 -22.83 4.10 -4.00
C THR A 275 -22.57 5.60 -4.18
N PHE A 276 -22.34 6.33 -3.07
CA PHE A 276 -21.96 7.74 -3.12
C PHE A 276 -20.55 7.95 -3.68
N VAL A 277 -19.60 7.10 -3.31
CA VAL A 277 -18.23 7.09 -3.84
C VAL A 277 -18.23 6.72 -5.32
N GLN A 278 -18.97 5.69 -5.75
CA GLN A 278 -19.11 5.35 -7.15
C GLN A 278 -19.78 6.47 -7.97
N SER A 279 -20.77 7.19 -7.40
CA SER A 279 -21.35 8.34 -8.06
C SER A 279 -20.37 9.52 -8.17
N ALA A 280 -19.49 9.69 -7.17
CA ALA A 280 -18.41 10.66 -7.23
C ALA A 280 -17.34 10.28 -8.27
N PHE A 281 -16.97 8.99 -8.36
CA PHE A 281 -16.07 8.48 -9.40
C PHE A 281 -16.66 8.58 -10.80
N SER A 282 -17.94 8.23 -10.96
CA SER A 282 -18.62 8.38 -12.27
C SER A 282 -18.70 9.84 -12.70
N ASN A 283 -18.94 10.77 -11.77
CA ASN A 283 -18.88 12.21 -12.04
C ASN A 283 -17.45 12.69 -12.35
N TRP A 284 -16.43 12.13 -11.71
CA TRP A 284 -15.03 12.44 -12.00
C TRP A 284 -14.62 11.91 -13.38
N TYR A 285 -15.05 10.69 -13.72
CA TYR A 285 -14.83 10.10 -15.06
C TYR A 285 -15.55 10.89 -16.17
N CYS A 286 -16.77 11.35 -15.92
CA CYS A 286 -17.48 12.26 -16.83
C CYS A 286 -16.76 13.61 -16.99
N CYS A 287 -16.23 14.18 -15.92
CA CYS A 287 -15.44 15.42 -15.98
C CYS A 287 -14.13 15.23 -16.75
N TYR A 288 -13.49 14.06 -16.63
CA TYR A 288 -12.26 13.73 -17.37
C TYR A 288 -12.54 13.56 -18.87
N ILE A 289 -13.63 12.89 -19.24
CA ILE A 289 -14.04 12.74 -20.65
C ILE A 289 -14.38 14.10 -21.26
N LEU A 290 -15.17 14.93 -20.58
CA LEU A 290 -15.54 16.28 -21.04
C LEU A 290 -14.34 17.23 -21.13
N TRP A 291 -13.29 17.00 -20.33
CA TRP A 291 -12.05 17.77 -20.41
C TRP A 291 -11.16 17.31 -21.57
N SER A 292 -11.17 16.01 -21.90
CA SER A 292 -10.41 15.45 -23.03
C SER A 292 -11.03 15.85 -24.38
N GLU A 293 -12.35 15.94 -24.49
CA GLU A 293 -13.05 16.37 -25.72
C GLU A 293 -12.89 17.85 -26.06
N LYS A 294 -12.55 18.71 -25.09
CA LYS A 294 -12.30 20.14 -25.35
C LYS A 294 -10.87 20.47 -25.86
N ARG A 295 -10.05 19.45 -26.12
CA ARG A 295 -8.68 19.63 -26.67
C ARG A 295 -8.50 19.19 -28.12
N HIS A 296 -9.58 18.96 -28.83
CA HIS A 296 -9.57 18.79 -30.31
C HIS A 296 -10.24 19.94 -31.04
#